data_afb4a92908c41084767951d7de6ea101
#
_entry.id   afb4a92908c41084767951d7de6ea101
#
_cell.length_a   1.000
_cell.length_b   1.000
_cell.length_c   1.000
_cell.angle_alpha   90.00
_cell.angle_beta   90.00
_cell.angle_gamma   90.00
#
_symmetry.space_group_name_H-M   'P 1'
#
loop_
_entity.id
_entity.type
_entity.pdbx_description
1 polymer ?
#
loop_
_entity_poly.entity_id
_entity_poly.type
_entity_poly.pdbx_seq_one_letter_code
_entity_poly.pdbx_strand_id
1 'polypeptide(L)'
;MEILLYFLLGTFSGVLAGLFGIGGGIIIIPTFFYIFAYLGFPEEILSHMVLGSSLGVIVFSSISSTFSHHTKGAVNWKLIRIVAPSIVIGSSLGGITAGYIESNTLQGLVSLFLVVASIQLIFEFPPPSQNPKTNLAGPVIAGAGIGWLSGVFGIGGGIFSVPYFYHRGLKMMNAIGTSAACGIPIALAGSISYIFVGYGNINLPENSIGYIYLPATIIVGLMSSLTAKYGVNIAHRMKQKKLRIGFAFLVMIMALNLLMR
;
A
#
# COMPACT_ATOMS: atom_id res chain seq x y z
N MET A 1 -2.34 -25.91 0.98
CA MET A 1 -3.45 -25.00 0.63
C MET A 1 -3.00 -23.55 0.70
N GLU A 2 -2.26 -23.15 1.71
CA GLU A 2 -1.79 -21.77 1.95
C GLU A 2 -0.92 -21.21 0.83
N ILE A 3 0.05 -21.97 0.34
CA ILE A 3 0.93 -21.56 -0.75
C ILE A 3 0.12 -21.18 -2.00
N LEU A 4 -0.92 -21.93 -2.33
CA LEU A 4 -1.81 -21.62 -3.47
C LEU A 4 -2.55 -20.30 -3.24
N LEU A 5 -3.03 -20.03 -2.02
CA LEU A 5 -3.68 -18.77 -1.67
C LEU A 5 -2.70 -17.59 -1.79
N TYR A 6 -1.44 -17.74 -1.35
CA TYR A 6 -0.42 -16.73 -1.53
C TYR A 6 -0.10 -16.46 -3.01
N PHE A 7 -0.04 -17.50 -3.84
CA PHE A 7 0.14 -17.35 -5.28
C PHE A 7 -1.00 -16.55 -5.93
N LEU A 8 -2.25 -16.91 -5.63
CA LEU A 8 -3.43 -16.24 -6.16
C LEU A 8 -3.49 -14.77 -5.68
N LEU A 9 -3.28 -14.55 -4.37
CA LEU A 9 -3.25 -13.22 -3.80
C LEU A 9 -2.16 -12.35 -4.44
N GLY A 10 -0.94 -12.89 -4.57
CA GLY A 10 0.18 -12.17 -5.19
C GLY A 10 -0.09 -11.83 -6.65
N THR A 11 -0.64 -12.77 -7.40
CA THR A 11 -0.99 -12.56 -8.81
C THR A 11 -2.01 -11.43 -8.95
N PHE A 12 -3.08 -11.46 -8.18
CA PHE A 12 -4.14 -10.47 -8.25
C PHE A 12 -3.70 -9.09 -7.71
N SER A 13 -3.05 -9.07 -6.54
CA SER A 13 -2.57 -7.83 -5.95
C SER A 13 -1.52 -7.12 -6.80
N GLY A 14 -0.66 -7.87 -7.49
CA GLY A 14 0.34 -7.31 -8.39
C GLY A 14 -0.28 -6.59 -9.60
N VAL A 15 -1.28 -7.21 -10.23
CA VAL A 15 -2.02 -6.54 -11.32
C VAL A 15 -2.64 -5.23 -10.81
N LEU A 16 -3.26 -5.22 -9.64
CA LEU A 16 -3.85 -4.02 -9.05
C LEU A 16 -2.79 -2.97 -8.66
N ALA A 17 -1.64 -3.41 -8.14
CA ALA A 17 -0.52 -2.54 -7.82
C ALA A 17 -0.02 -1.78 -9.06
N GLY A 18 0.13 -2.48 -10.17
CA GLY A 18 0.53 -1.86 -11.44
C GLY A 18 -0.56 -0.97 -12.04
N LEU A 19 -1.82 -1.35 -11.91
CA LEU A 19 -2.94 -0.65 -12.52
C LEU A 19 -3.26 0.68 -11.85
N PHE A 20 -3.23 0.72 -10.52
CA PHE A 20 -3.63 1.89 -9.73
C PHE A 20 -2.46 2.63 -9.07
N GLY A 21 -1.23 2.06 -9.09
CA GLY A 21 -0.08 2.64 -8.40
C GLY A 21 -0.19 2.60 -6.86
N ILE A 22 -1.02 1.70 -6.31
CA ILE A 22 -1.37 1.62 -4.88
C ILE A 22 -0.47 0.63 -4.14
N GLY A 23 0.38 -0.12 -4.83
CA GLY A 23 1.23 -1.17 -4.24
C GLY A 23 0.48 -2.46 -3.87
N GLY A 24 -0.84 -2.55 -4.11
CA GLY A 24 -1.64 -3.76 -3.84
C GLY A 24 -2.09 -3.94 -2.39
N GLY A 25 -1.61 -3.13 -1.44
CA GLY A 25 -1.86 -3.27 0.00
C GLY A 25 -3.33 -3.33 0.40
N ILE A 26 -4.19 -2.61 -0.33
CA ILE A 26 -5.63 -2.55 -0.05
C ILE A 26 -6.32 -3.93 -0.09
N ILE A 27 -5.84 -4.85 -0.91
CA ILE A 27 -6.40 -6.21 -0.97
C ILE A 27 -5.56 -7.19 -0.16
N ILE A 28 -4.25 -6.95 -0.05
CA ILE A 28 -3.35 -7.79 0.74
C ILE A 28 -3.77 -7.77 2.21
N ILE A 29 -4.02 -6.60 2.77
CA ILE A 29 -4.35 -6.40 4.18
C ILE A 29 -5.57 -7.22 4.62
N PRO A 30 -6.78 -7.01 4.06
CA PRO A 30 -7.94 -7.78 4.49
C PRO A 30 -7.74 -9.28 4.24
N THR A 31 -7.07 -9.67 3.15
CA THR A 31 -6.81 -11.08 2.87
C THR A 31 -5.84 -11.68 3.89
N PHE A 32 -4.80 -10.95 4.29
CA PHE A 32 -3.87 -11.42 5.33
C PHE A 32 -4.55 -11.53 6.70
N PHE A 33 -5.49 -10.66 7.04
CA PHE A 33 -6.28 -10.81 8.27
C PHE A 33 -6.99 -12.17 8.31
N TYR A 34 -7.60 -12.60 7.19
CA TYR A 34 -8.25 -13.90 7.12
C TYR A 34 -7.25 -15.05 7.17
N ILE A 35 -6.18 -14.98 6.40
CA ILE A 35 -5.20 -16.07 6.31
C ILE A 35 -4.46 -16.22 7.64
N PHE A 36 -3.96 -15.15 8.25
CA PHE A 36 -3.17 -15.22 9.46
C PHE A 36 -4.02 -15.63 10.68
N ALA A 37 -5.28 -15.18 10.73
CA ALA A 37 -6.21 -15.68 11.74
C ALA A 37 -6.53 -17.17 11.56
N TYR A 38 -6.70 -17.64 10.31
CA TYR A 38 -6.87 -19.08 10.03
C TYR A 38 -5.63 -19.91 10.40
N LEU A 39 -4.43 -19.34 10.29
CA LEU A 39 -3.17 -19.95 10.73
C LEU A 39 -2.99 -19.92 12.24
N GLY A 40 -3.91 -19.32 13.01
CA GLY A 40 -3.85 -19.27 14.46
C GLY A 40 -2.84 -18.26 15.00
N PHE A 41 -2.55 -17.18 14.27
CA PHE A 41 -1.69 -16.12 14.78
C PHE A 41 -2.35 -15.45 15.98
N PRO A 42 -1.60 -15.13 17.05
CA PRO A 42 -2.13 -14.48 18.24
C PRO A 42 -2.83 -13.15 17.92
N GLU A 43 -4.02 -12.94 18.49
CA GLU A 43 -4.83 -11.74 18.23
C GLU A 43 -4.10 -10.45 18.65
N GLU A 44 -3.28 -10.52 19.71
CA GLU A 44 -2.52 -9.38 20.22
C GLU A 44 -1.53 -8.79 19.21
N ILE A 45 -1.07 -9.58 18.25
CA ILE A 45 -0.08 -9.17 17.25
C ILE A 45 -0.61 -9.26 15.81
N LEU A 46 -1.84 -9.76 15.61
CA LEU A 46 -2.39 -10.08 14.30
C LEU A 46 -2.35 -8.89 13.35
N SER A 47 -2.82 -7.72 13.80
CA SER A 47 -2.81 -6.50 12.97
C SER A 47 -1.41 -6.07 12.58
N HIS A 48 -0.47 -6.12 13.52
CA HIS A 48 0.91 -5.75 13.26
C HIS A 48 1.56 -6.69 12.23
N MET A 49 1.33 -8.01 12.36
CA MET A 49 1.82 -9.01 11.41
C MET A 49 1.24 -8.81 10.00
N VAL A 50 -0.05 -8.48 9.91
CA VAL A 50 -0.73 -8.18 8.65
C VAL A 50 -0.13 -6.94 7.99
N LEU A 51 -0.01 -5.83 8.72
CA LEU A 51 0.44 -4.55 8.18
C LEU A 51 1.92 -4.57 7.82
N GLY A 52 2.76 -5.14 8.69
CA GLY A 52 4.19 -5.32 8.43
C GLY A 52 4.45 -6.21 7.22
N SER A 53 3.79 -7.38 7.14
CA SER A 53 3.90 -8.28 5.98
C SER A 53 3.37 -7.66 4.69
N SER A 54 2.29 -6.86 4.77
CA SER A 54 1.77 -6.11 3.61
C SER A 54 2.81 -5.13 3.07
N LEU A 55 3.45 -4.34 3.93
CA LEU A 55 4.53 -3.44 3.52
C LEU A 55 5.71 -4.21 2.90
N GLY A 56 6.08 -5.35 3.47
CA GLY A 56 7.09 -6.23 2.89
C GLY A 56 6.75 -6.66 1.46
N VAL A 57 5.50 -7.06 1.20
CA VAL A 57 5.02 -7.38 -0.17
C VAL A 57 5.07 -6.16 -1.08
N ILE A 58 4.70 -4.98 -0.57
CA ILE A 58 4.68 -3.73 -1.34
C ILE A 58 6.09 -3.33 -1.80
N VAL A 59 7.16 -3.67 -1.09
CA VAL A 59 8.53 -3.47 -1.58
C VAL A 59 8.71 -4.10 -2.95
N PHE A 60 8.34 -5.38 -3.10
CA PHE A 60 8.47 -6.09 -4.37
C PHE A 60 7.58 -5.50 -5.47
N SER A 61 6.29 -5.32 -5.17
CA SER A 61 5.31 -4.84 -6.15
C SER A 61 5.58 -3.41 -6.60
N SER A 62 6.02 -2.52 -5.71
CA SER A 62 6.30 -1.13 -6.04
C SER A 62 7.56 -0.97 -6.89
N ILE A 63 8.60 -1.78 -6.66
CA ILE A 63 9.79 -1.79 -7.51
C ILE A 63 9.41 -2.17 -8.95
N SER A 64 8.69 -3.28 -9.13
CA SER A 64 8.28 -3.76 -10.45
C SER A 64 7.31 -2.78 -11.15
N SER A 65 6.32 -2.27 -10.42
CA SER A 65 5.37 -1.28 -10.93
C SER A 65 6.08 0.02 -11.34
N THR A 66 7.00 0.51 -10.51
CA THR A 66 7.80 1.72 -10.80
C THR A 66 8.62 1.54 -12.06
N PHE A 67 9.33 0.43 -12.18
CA PHE A 67 10.13 0.15 -13.38
C PHE A 67 9.26 0.12 -14.63
N SER A 68 8.09 -0.53 -14.56
CA SER A 68 7.16 -0.62 -15.68
C SER A 68 6.54 0.73 -16.06
N HIS A 69 6.26 1.61 -15.10
CA HIS A 69 5.81 2.98 -15.36
C HIS A 69 6.94 3.88 -15.85
N HIS A 70 8.17 3.66 -15.36
CA HIS A 70 9.35 4.41 -15.78
C HIS A 70 9.68 4.18 -17.26
N THR A 71 9.65 2.94 -17.74
CA THR A 71 9.86 2.62 -19.16
C THR A 71 8.83 3.27 -20.09
N LYS A 72 7.68 3.68 -19.56
CA LYS A 72 6.62 4.40 -20.28
C LYS A 72 6.68 5.93 -20.07
N GLY A 73 7.73 6.46 -19.42
CA GLY A 73 7.90 7.88 -19.17
C GLY A 73 6.88 8.48 -18.19
N ALA A 74 6.21 7.64 -17.38
CA ALA A 74 5.13 8.08 -16.49
C ALA A 74 5.59 8.50 -15.08
N VAL A 75 6.89 8.39 -14.75
CA VAL A 75 7.42 8.72 -13.41
C VAL A 75 8.07 10.10 -13.40
N ASN A 76 7.63 10.97 -12.49
CA ASN A 76 8.24 12.27 -12.25
C ASN A 76 9.32 12.19 -11.16
N TRP A 77 10.55 11.85 -11.56
CA TRP A 77 11.69 11.69 -10.66
C TRP A 77 12.09 12.97 -9.92
N LYS A 78 11.84 14.17 -10.51
CA LYS A 78 12.12 15.43 -9.83
C LYS A 78 11.26 15.58 -8.58
N LEU A 79 9.98 15.25 -8.70
CA LEU A 79 9.04 15.31 -7.57
C LEU A 79 9.35 14.23 -6.52
N ILE A 80 9.72 13.02 -6.94
CA ILE A 80 10.14 11.94 -6.04
C ILE A 80 11.31 12.37 -5.16
N ARG A 81 12.35 12.97 -5.74
CA ARG A 81 13.52 13.45 -4.98
C ARG A 81 13.17 14.45 -3.88
N ILE A 82 12.11 15.24 -4.08
CA ILE A 82 11.65 16.25 -3.10
C ILE A 82 10.84 15.57 -2.00
N VAL A 83 9.95 14.63 -2.33
CA VAL A 83 9.02 14.05 -1.36
C VAL A 83 9.58 12.79 -0.66
N ALA A 84 10.52 12.06 -1.26
CA ALA A 84 11.02 10.80 -0.72
C ALA A 84 11.64 10.92 0.68
N PRO A 85 12.46 11.93 1.02
CA PRO A 85 13.01 12.04 2.37
C PRO A 85 11.91 12.20 3.44
N SER A 86 10.91 13.06 3.18
CA SER A 86 9.80 13.26 4.10
C SER A 86 8.88 12.04 4.18
N ILE A 87 8.71 11.31 3.07
CA ILE A 87 7.99 10.03 3.05
C ILE A 87 8.69 9.00 3.95
N VAL A 88 10.01 8.86 3.86
CA VAL A 88 10.79 7.93 4.71
C VAL A 88 10.56 8.24 6.18
N ILE A 89 10.73 9.51 6.57
CA ILE A 89 10.52 9.94 7.95
C ILE A 89 9.07 9.65 8.38
N GLY A 90 8.11 10.06 7.57
CA GLY A 90 6.69 9.84 7.84
C GLY A 90 6.35 8.35 8.00
N SER A 91 6.79 7.51 7.06
CA SER A 91 6.47 6.08 7.09
C SER A 91 7.16 5.35 8.26
N SER A 92 8.39 5.74 8.61
CA SER A 92 9.05 5.23 9.81
C SER A 92 8.26 5.59 11.07
N LEU A 93 7.87 6.85 11.22
CA LEU A 93 7.06 7.30 12.35
C LEU A 93 5.68 6.61 12.36
N GLY A 94 5.08 6.39 11.18
CA GLY A 94 3.82 5.68 11.05
C GLY A 94 3.88 4.24 11.56
N GLY A 95 4.89 3.47 11.14
CA GLY A 95 5.11 2.10 11.62
C GLY A 95 5.40 2.04 13.12
N ILE A 96 6.20 2.98 13.64
CA ILE A 96 6.44 3.11 15.08
C ILE A 96 5.14 3.44 15.82
N THR A 97 4.35 4.41 15.33
CA THR A 97 3.05 4.78 15.92
C THR A 97 2.11 3.58 15.98
N ALA A 98 2.01 2.82 14.88
CA ALA A 98 1.18 1.61 14.83
C ALA A 98 1.59 0.59 15.89
N GLY A 99 2.89 0.46 16.17
CA GLY A 99 3.41 -0.48 17.17
C GLY A 99 2.99 -0.19 18.61
N TYR A 100 2.56 1.03 18.92
CA TYR A 100 2.01 1.41 20.24
C TYR A 100 0.47 1.29 20.32
N ILE A 101 -0.20 0.97 19.21
CA ILE A 101 -1.66 0.81 19.18
C ILE A 101 -1.97 -0.67 19.37
N GLU A 102 -2.92 -0.99 20.23
CA GLU A 102 -3.41 -2.36 20.40
C GLU A 102 -3.94 -2.95 19.09
N SER A 103 -3.68 -4.25 18.86
CA SER A 103 -4.02 -4.96 17.63
C SER A 103 -5.50 -4.79 17.23
N ASN A 104 -6.44 -4.92 18.19
CA ASN A 104 -7.88 -4.79 17.94
C ASN A 104 -8.26 -3.36 17.52
N THR A 105 -7.72 -2.35 18.23
CA THR A 105 -7.91 -0.94 17.87
C THR A 105 -7.34 -0.65 16.46
N LEU A 106 -6.16 -1.18 16.18
CA LEU A 106 -5.52 -1.02 14.88
C LEU A 106 -6.32 -1.70 13.77
N GLN A 107 -6.90 -2.88 14.02
CA GLN A 107 -7.82 -3.54 13.08
C GLN A 107 -9.04 -2.67 12.78
N GLY A 108 -9.67 -2.09 13.80
CA GLY A 108 -10.81 -1.18 13.64
C GLY A 108 -10.44 0.05 12.80
N LEU A 109 -9.30 0.69 13.09
CA LEU A 109 -8.79 1.84 12.33
C LEU A 109 -8.51 1.48 10.86
N VAL A 110 -7.89 0.33 10.61
CA VAL A 110 -7.62 -0.19 9.26
C VAL A 110 -8.92 -0.48 8.52
N SER A 111 -9.89 -1.09 9.18
CA SER A 111 -11.20 -1.38 8.59
C SER A 111 -11.93 -0.11 8.19
N LEU A 112 -11.99 0.87 9.09
CA LEU A 112 -12.57 2.19 8.80
C LEU A 112 -11.84 2.88 7.64
N PHE A 113 -10.50 2.84 7.66
CA PHE A 113 -9.69 3.37 6.56
C PHE A 113 -10.03 2.70 5.22
N LEU A 114 -10.18 1.36 5.17
CA LEU A 114 -10.53 0.64 3.95
C LEU A 114 -11.94 0.99 3.45
N VAL A 115 -12.90 1.26 4.35
CA VAL A 115 -14.22 1.79 3.98
C VAL A 115 -14.08 3.15 3.31
N VAL A 116 -13.37 4.09 3.93
CA VAL A 116 -13.14 5.43 3.37
C VAL A 116 -12.40 5.34 2.03
N ALA A 117 -11.39 4.48 1.94
CA ALA A 117 -10.62 4.25 0.72
C ALA A 117 -11.48 3.69 -0.42
N SER A 118 -12.40 2.76 -0.12
CA SER A 118 -13.33 2.23 -1.12
C SER A 118 -14.30 3.29 -1.63
N ILE A 119 -14.81 4.15 -0.74
CA ILE A 119 -15.66 5.29 -1.12
C ILE A 119 -14.86 6.23 -2.03
N GLN A 120 -13.63 6.57 -1.65
CA GLN A 120 -12.75 7.43 -2.47
C GLN A 120 -12.46 6.83 -3.85
N LEU A 121 -12.36 5.51 -3.96
CA LEU A 121 -12.19 4.83 -5.25
C LEU A 121 -13.43 4.92 -6.14
N ILE A 122 -14.64 5.03 -5.60
CA ILE A 122 -15.88 5.18 -6.37
C ILE A 122 -15.97 6.58 -6.98
N PHE A 123 -15.63 7.61 -6.20
CA PHE A 123 -15.73 8.99 -6.65
C PHE A 123 -14.56 9.36 -7.58
N GLU A 124 -14.85 10.18 -8.59
CA GLU A 124 -13.82 10.71 -9.47
C GLU A 124 -13.02 11.79 -8.75
N PHE A 125 -11.70 11.78 -8.96
CA PHE A 125 -10.86 12.86 -8.45
C PHE A 125 -11.23 14.18 -9.13
N PRO A 126 -11.22 15.30 -8.39
CA PRO A 126 -11.43 16.61 -8.99
C PRO A 126 -10.38 16.86 -10.09
N PRO A 127 -10.71 17.68 -11.11
CA PRO A 127 -9.77 18.00 -12.18
C PRO A 127 -8.50 18.66 -11.60
N PRO A 128 -7.35 18.52 -12.28
CA PRO A 128 -6.10 19.09 -11.81
C PRO A 128 -6.22 20.61 -11.68
N SER A 129 -5.55 21.15 -10.66
CA SER A 129 -5.48 22.62 -10.47
C SER A 129 -4.82 23.28 -11.67
N GLN A 130 -5.44 24.31 -12.22
CA GLN A 130 -4.88 25.09 -13.34
C GLN A 130 -3.64 25.91 -12.92
N ASN A 131 -3.46 26.16 -11.62
CA ASN A 131 -2.32 26.89 -11.06
C ASN A 131 -1.63 26.02 -9.99
N PRO A 132 -0.71 25.13 -10.36
CA PRO A 132 0.05 24.36 -9.39
C PRO A 132 0.92 25.32 -8.56
N LYS A 133 0.65 25.41 -7.25
CA LYS A 133 1.47 26.20 -6.35
C LYS A 133 2.91 25.69 -6.39
N THR A 134 3.85 26.56 -6.73
CA THR A 134 5.29 26.24 -6.87
C THR A 134 6.03 26.11 -5.54
N ASN A 135 5.32 26.23 -4.41
CA ASN A 135 5.92 26.13 -3.09
C ASN A 135 6.44 24.71 -2.80
N LEU A 136 7.71 24.58 -2.42
CA LEU A 136 8.37 23.32 -2.07
C LEU A 136 7.90 22.76 -0.72
N ALA A 137 7.46 23.60 0.20
CA ALA A 137 6.98 23.17 1.51
C ALA A 137 5.74 22.23 1.42
N GLY A 138 4.84 22.50 0.48
CA GLY A 138 3.65 21.69 0.28
C GLY A 138 3.93 20.22 -0.02
N PRO A 139 4.81 19.88 -0.99
CA PRO A 139 5.21 18.50 -1.27
C PRO A 139 5.89 17.79 -0.09
N VAL A 140 6.72 18.49 0.67
CA VAL A 140 7.42 17.92 1.84
C VAL A 140 6.43 17.58 2.95
N ILE A 141 5.53 18.50 3.31
CA ILE A 141 4.51 18.26 4.34
C ILE A 141 3.56 17.13 3.90
N ALA A 142 3.11 17.17 2.63
CA ALA A 142 2.26 16.12 2.10
C ALA A 142 2.98 14.76 2.08
N GLY A 143 4.26 14.74 1.71
CA GLY A 143 5.08 13.52 1.72
C GLY A 143 5.18 12.92 3.12
N ALA A 144 5.40 13.73 4.15
CA ALA A 144 5.44 13.28 5.55
C ALA A 144 4.07 12.70 5.99
N GLY A 145 2.97 13.38 5.69
CA GLY A 145 1.62 12.90 6.01
C GLY A 145 1.25 11.62 5.25
N ILE A 146 1.52 11.57 3.93
CA ILE A 146 1.32 10.37 3.11
C ILE A 146 2.14 9.20 3.65
N GLY A 147 3.42 9.43 3.98
CA GLY A 147 4.29 8.43 4.57
C GLY A 147 3.73 7.91 5.89
N TRP A 148 3.35 8.81 6.80
CA TRP A 148 2.85 8.45 8.13
C TRP A 148 1.57 7.62 8.05
N LEU A 149 0.57 8.09 7.30
CA LEU A 149 -0.67 7.32 7.09
C LEU A 149 -0.40 5.96 6.45
N SER A 150 0.51 5.92 5.46
CA SER A 150 0.86 4.68 4.77
C SER A 150 1.58 3.69 5.69
N GLY A 151 2.45 4.18 6.56
CA GLY A 151 3.14 3.38 7.58
C GLY A 151 2.18 2.83 8.62
N VAL A 152 1.25 3.65 9.13
CA VAL A 152 0.22 3.20 10.08
C VAL A 152 -0.67 2.12 9.48
N PHE A 153 -1.18 2.33 8.26
CA PHE A 153 -2.15 1.45 7.63
C PHE A 153 -1.55 0.33 6.77
N GLY A 154 -0.23 0.19 6.72
CA GLY A 154 0.40 -0.90 5.98
C GLY A 154 0.21 -0.86 4.46
N ILE A 155 0.07 0.32 3.85
CA ILE A 155 -0.26 0.50 2.42
C ILE A 155 0.84 1.25 1.66
N GLY A 156 0.86 1.10 0.33
CA GLY A 156 1.84 1.74 -0.56
C GLY A 156 1.61 3.22 -0.87
N GLY A 157 0.73 3.90 -0.13
CA GLY A 157 0.50 5.35 -0.24
C GLY A 157 -0.33 5.79 -1.45
N GLY A 158 -0.63 4.91 -2.39
CA GLY A 158 -1.28 5.28 -3.66
C GLY A 158 -2.64 5.96 -3.52
N ILE A 159 -3.41 5.59 -2.49
CA ILE A 159 -4.70 6.22 -2.20
C ILE A 159 -4.54 7.71 -1.92
N PHE A 160 -3.46 8.09 -1.25
CA PHE A 160 -3.20 9.48 -0.87
C PHE A 160 -2.37 10.22 -1.93
N SER A 161 -1.33 9.57 -2.47
CA SER A 161 -0.37 10.20 -3.35
C SER A 161 -0.89 10.40 -4.78
N VAL A 162 -1.71 9.48 -5.32
CA VAL A 162 -2.30 9.66 -6.67
C VAL A 162 -3.20 10.89 -6.72
N PRO A 163 -4.22 11.06 -5.84
CA PRO A 163 -5.04 12.27 -5.85
C PRO A 163 -4.21 13.52 -5.57
N TYR A 164 -3.24 13.46 -4.66
CA TYR A 164 -2.37 14.59 -4.38
C TYR A 164 -1.58 15.04 -5.61
N PHE A 165 -0.91 14.12 -6.32
CA PHE A 165 -0.15 14.46 -7.52
C PHE A 165 -1.04 14.90 -8.68
N TYR A 166 -2.22 14.26 -8.84
CA TYR A 166 -3.20 14.67 -9.83
C TYR A 166 -3.70 16.09 -9.56
N HIS A 167 -4.03 16.41 -8.31
CA HIS A 167 -4.45 17.77 -7.92
C HIS A 167 -3.32 18.81 -8.08
N ARG A 168 -2.06 18.39 -8.00
CA ARG A 168 -0.87 19.21 -8.30
C ARG A 168 -0.60 19.40 -9.80
N GLY A 169 -1.50 18.96 -10.68
CA GLY A 169 -1.44 19.18 -12.12
C GLY A 169 -0.73 18.08 -12.92
N LEU A 170 -0.35 16.95 -12.32
CA LEU A 170 0.16 15.84 -13.11
C LEU A 170 -1.00 15.18 -13.88
N LYS A 171 -0.71 14.72 -15.11
CA LYS A 171 -1.65 13.85 -15.83
C LYS A 171 -1.88 12.58 -15.01
N MET A 172 -3.08 11.98 -15.08
CA MET A 172 -3.44 10.80 -14.28
C MET A 172 -2.38 9.70 -14.34
N MET A 173 -1.88 9.35 -15.53
CA MET A 173 -0.86 8.30 -15.68
C MET A 173 0.47 8.67 -15.01
N ASN A 174 0.86 9.94 -15.04
CA ASN A 174 2.06 10.41 -14.35
C ASN A 174 1.85 10.45 -12.82
N ALA A 175 0.64 10.76 -12.35
CA ALA A 175 0.30 10.69 -10.94
C ALA A 175 0.39 9.23 -10.44
N ILE A 176 -0.16 8.27 -11.19
CA ILE A 176 -0.09 6.84 -10.87
C ILE A 176 1.36 6.34 -10.88
N GLY A 177 2.13 6.62 -11.93
CA GLY A 177 3.52 6.19 -12.03
C GLY A 177 4.43 6.81 -10.96
N THR A 178 4.23 8.10 -10.64
CA THR A 178 4.95 8.79 -9.57
C THR A 178 4.57 8.23 -8.20
N SER A 179 3.28 7.92 -8.00
CA SER A 179 2.79 7.27 -6.79
C SER A 179 3.40 5.87 -6.59
N ALA A 180 3.47 5.06 -7.65
CA ALA A 180 4.12 3.75 -7.59
C ALA A 180 5.57 3.87 -7.10
N ALA A 181 6.30 4.91 -7.56
CA ALA A 181 7.68 5.17 -7.13
C ALA A 181 7.77 5.65 -5.67
N CYS A 182 6.77 6.38 -5.16
CA CYS A 182 6.67 6.70 -3.73
C CYS A 182 6.45 5.44 -2.87
N GLY A 183 5.83 4.40 -3.42
CA GLY A 183 5.62 3.12 -2.74
C GLY A 183 6.92 2.47 -2.26
N ILE A 184 8.03 2.66 -2.97
CA ILE A 184 9.33 2.09 -2.59
C ILE A 184 9.82 2.64 -1.23
N PRO A 185 10.05 3.96 -1.06
CA PRO A 185 10.48 4.50 0.22
C PRO A 185 9.46 4.31 1.35
N ILE A 186 8.15 4.33 1.05
CA ILE A 186 7.10 4.02 2.03
C ILE A 186 7.28 2.60 2.56
N ALA A 187 7.31 1.63 1.66
CA ALA A 187 7.31 0.22 2.02
C ALA A 187 8.62 -0.19 2.69
N LEU A 188 9.77 0.29 2.23
CA LEU A 188 11.06 0.03 2.87
C LEU A 188 11.11 0.60 4.29
N ALA A 189 10.81 1.89 4.46
CA ALA A 189 10.86 2.54 5.76
C ALA A 189 9.84 1.96 6.75
N GLY A 190 8.61 1.71 6.27
CA GLY A 190 7.57 1.08 7.07
C GLY A 190 7.91 -0.36 7.46
N SER A 191 8.38 -1.20 6.53
CA SER A 191 8.80 -2.57 6.84
C SER A 191 9.91 -2.61 7.88
N ILE A 192 10.93 -1.75 7.76
CA ILE A 192 12.00 -1.65 8.74
C ILE A 192 11.43 -1.28 10.12
N SER A 193 10.48 -0.37 10.18
CA SER A 193 9.85 0.03 11.45
C SER A 193 9.07 -1.12 12.09
N TYR A 194 8.29 -1.89 11.31
CA TYR A 194 7.57 -3.07 11.82
C TYR A 194 8.51 -4.20 12.24
N ILE A 195 9.66 -4.36 11.57
CA ILE A 195 10.71 -5.28 12.03
C ILE A 195 11.23 -4.82 13.39
N PHE A 196 11.57 -3.53 13.51
CA PHE A 196 12.17 -2.98 14.72
C PHE A 196 11.22 -3.03 15.92
N VAL A 197 9.95 -2.62 15.73
CA VAL A 197 8.94 -2.63 16.81
C VAL A 197 8.54 -4.05 17.21
N GLY A 198 8.55 -5.00 16.29
CA GLY A 198 8.27 -6.42 16.58
C GLY A 198 9.47 -7.20 17.10
N TYR A 199 10.66 -6.59 17.14
CA TYR A 199 11.87 -7.30 17.54
C TYR A 199 11.81 -7.78 19.01
N GLY A 200 12.07 -9.08 19.21
CA GLY A 200 12.06 -9.67 20.56
C GLY A 200 10.68 -10.00 21.12
N ASN A 201 9.60 -9.83 20.36
CA ASN A 201 8.28 -10.28 20.80
C ASN A 201 8.23 -11.83 20.80
N ILE A 202 7.91 -12.42 21.94
CA ILE A 202 7.90 -13.88 22.15
C ILE A 202 6.72 -14.60 21.47
N ASN A 203 5.68 -13.85 21.10
CA ASN A 203 4.48 -14.39 20.47
C ASN A 203 4.59 -14.46 18.93
N LEU A 204 5.75 -14.16 18.35
CA LEU A 204 5.95 -14.19 16.90
C LEU A 204 5.87 -15.61 16.36
N PRO A 205 5.12 -15.84 15.27
CA PRO A 205 5.14 -17.12 14.57
C PRO A 205 6.53 -17.46 14.04
N GLU A 206 6.82 -18.75 13.89
CA GLU A 206 8.04 -19.21 13.24
C GLU A 206 8.20 -18.58 11.83
N ASN A 207 9.45 -18.38 11.43
CA ASN A 207 9.79 -17.72 10.15
C ASN A 207 9.31 -16.25 10.02
N SER A 208 9.21 -15.54 11.15
CA SER A 208 8.95 -14.11 11.19
C SER A 208 10.21 -13.32 11.52
N ILE A 209 10.34 -12.13 10.94
CA ILE A 209 11.35 -11.13 11.33
C ILE A 209 10.59 -9.90 11.82
N GLY A 210 10.54 -9.71 13.15
CA GLY A 210 9.62 -8.75 13.77
C GLY A 210 8.20 -9.04 13.29
N TYR A 211 7.44 -8.00 12.99
CA TYR A 211 6.06 -8.18 12.50
C TYR A 211 5.96 -8.47 10.99
N ILE A 212 6.95 -9.14 10.40
CA ILE A 212 6.91 -9.58 9.00
C ILE A 212 6.98 -11.10 8.93
N TYR A 213 5.92 -11.73 8.44
CA TYR A 213 5.87 -13.16 8.18
C TYR A 213 6.46 -13.47 6.81
N LEU A 214 7.67 -14.04 6.79
CA LEU A 214 8.47 -14.22 5.57
C LEU A 214 7.81 -15.11 4.52
N PRO A 215 7.20 -16.27 4.83
CA PRO A 215 6.62 -17.14 3.80
C PRO A 215 5.56 -16.43 2.96
N ALA A 216 4.61 -15.73 3.60
CA ALA A 216 3.59 -14.96 2.90
C ALA A 216 4.21 -13.78 2.13
N THR A 217 5.10 -13.04 2.78
CA THR A 217 5.73 -11.84 2.20
C THR A 217 6.52 -12.16 0.94
N ILE A 218 7.32 -13.23 0.94
CA ILE A 218 8.15 -13.61 -0.20
C ILE A 218 7.29 -14.14 -1.34
N ILE A 219 6.37 -15.07 -1.08
CA ILE A 219 5.57 -15.69 -2.14
C ILE A 219 4.64 -14.66 -2.78
N VAL A 220 3.88 -13.92 -1.97
CA VAL A 220 2.97 -12.87 -2.46
C VAL A 220 3.76 -11.75 -3.15
N GLY A 221 4.92 -11.36 -2.58
CA GLY A 221 5.78 -10.31 -3.13
C GLY A 221 6.35 -10.66 -4.50
N LEU A 222 6.91 -11.85 -4.67
CA LEU A 222 7.44 -12.32 -5.94
C LEU A 222 6.35 -12.41 -7.01
N MET A 223 5.20 -13.01 -6.69
CA MET A 223 4.09 -13.12 -7.63
C MET A 223 3.52 -11.75 -8.01
N SER A 224 3.39 -10.87 -7.02
CA SER A 224 2.96 -9.48 -7.24
C SER A 224 3.94 -8.70 -8.13
N SER A 225 5.24 -8.89 -7.92
CA SER A 225 6.29 -8.29 -8.76
C SER A 225 6.19 -8.77 -10.21
N LEU A 226 6.00 -10.07 -10.45
CA LEU A 226 5.88 -10.64 -11.79
C LEU A 226 4.63 -10.14 -12.54
N THR A 227 3.54 -9.89 -11.83
CA THR A 227 2.25 -9.54 -12.43
C THR A 227 2.00 -8.04 -12.53
N ALA A 228 2.71 -7.20 -11.77
CA ALA A 228 2.55 -5.75 -11.77
C ALA A 228 2.71 -5.13 -13.19
N LYS A 229 3.62 -5.64 -14.01
CA LYS A 229 3.81 -5.19 -15.40
C LYS A 229 2.55 -5.32 -16.25
N TYR A 230 1.75 -6.36 -16.03
CA TYR A 230 0.49 -6.55 -16.75
C TYR A 230 -0.54 -5.50 -16.33
N GLY A 231 -0.63 -5.20 -15.02
CA GLY A 231 -1.47 -4.11 -14.51
C GLY A 231 -1.10 -2.76 -15.12
N VAL A 232 0.19 -2.43 -15.20
CA VAL A 232 0.66 -1.20 -15.86
C VAL A 232 0.26 -1.17 -17.34
N ASN A 233 0.37 -2.29 -18.06
CA ASN A 233 -0.04 -2.35 -19.45
C ASN A 233 -1.54 -2.12 -19.64
N ILE A 234 -2.37 -2.67 -18.74
CA ILE A 234 -3.83 -2.46 -18.73
C ILE A 234 -4.13 -0.99 -18.43
N ALA A 235 -3.45 -0.38 -17.42
CA ALA A 235 -3.63 1.01 -17.04
C ALA A 235 -3.45 1.98 -18.20
N HIS A 236 -2.47 1.71 -19.07
CA HIS A 236 -2.18 2.55 -20.23
C HIS A 236 -3.11 2.33 -21.45
N ARG A 237 -3.91 1.24 -21.47
CA ARG A 237 -4.76 0.86 -22.61
C ARG A 237 -6.25 1.04 -22.35
N MET A 238 -6.71 1.02 -21.10
CA MET A 238 -8.14 0.95 -20.76
C MET A 238 -8.62 2.20 -20.01
N LYS A 239 -9.94 2.51 -20.19
CA LYS A 239 -10.64 3.44 -19.31
C LYS A 239 -10.82 2.77 -17.95
N GLN A 240 -10.13 3.27 -16.93
CA GLN A 240 -10.00 2.66 -15.60
C GLN A 240 -11.29 2.69 -14.76
N LYS A 241 -12.32 3.46 -15.15
CA LYS A 241 -13.52 3.72 -14.34
C LYS A 241 -14.25 2.45 -13.90
N LYS A 242 -14.57 1.53 -14.82
CA LYS A 242 -15.33 0.30 -14.49
C LYS A 242 -14.54 -0.62 -13.55
N LEU A 243 -13.24 -0.75 -13.81
CA LEU A 243 -12.37 -1.62 -13.02
C LEU A 243 -12.18 -1.07 -11.60
N ARG A 244 -12.04 0.25 -11.48
CA ARG A 244 -11.93 0.96 -10.20
C ARG A 244 -13.18 0.79 -9.34
N ILE A 245 -14.37 0.91 -9.94
CA ILE A 245 -15.64 0.72 -9.24
C ILE A 245 -15.80 -0.72 -8.76
N GLY A 246 -15.55 -1.71 -9.63
CA GLY A 246 -15.60 -3.12 -9.24
C GLY A 246 -14.64 -3.45 -8.10
N PHE A 247 -13.42 -2.90 -8.15
CA PHE A 247 -12.44 -3.06 -7.09
C PHE A 247 -12.88 -2.37 -5.78
N ALA A 248 -13.47 -1.18 -5.87
CA ALA A 248 -13.99 -0.47 -4.69
C ALA A 248 -15.07 -1.27 -3.96
N PHE A 249 -15.99 -1.91 -4.69
CA PHE A 249 -17.01 -2.79 -4.10
C PHE A 249 -16.40 -3.99 -3.39
N LEU A 250 -15.40 -4.64 -3.99
CA LEU A 250 -14.71 -5.76 -3.36
C LEU A 250 -14.05 -5.33 -2.04
N VAL A 251 -13.31 -4.21 -2.05
CA VAL A 251 -12.65 -3.67 -0.85
C VAL A 251 -13.68 -3.28 0.21
N MET A 252 -14.81 -2.68 -0.18
CA MET A 252 -15.89 -2.31 0.73
C MET A 252 -16.44 -3.53 1.47
N ILE A 253 -16.75 -4.61 0.73
CA ILE A 253 -17.27 -5.85 1.34
C ILE A 253 -16.26 -6.43 2.33
N MET A 254 -14.97 -6.49 1.95
CA MET A 254 -13.91 -7.01 2.82
C MET A 254 -13.71 -6.13 4.06
N ALA A 255 -13.79 -4.80 3.91
CA ALA A 255 -13.64 -3.84 5.00
C ALA A 255 -14.80 -3.93 6.01
N LEU A 256 -16.05 -4.02 5.53
CA LEU A 256 -17.22 -4.17 6.38
C LEU A 256 -17.19 -5.50 7.14
N ASN A 257 -16.76 -6.58 6.48
CA ASN A 257 -16.65 -7.87 7.14
C ASN A 257 -15.54 -7.87 8.20
N LEU A 258 -14.41 -7.18 7.95
CA LEU A 258 -13.33 -7.04 8.91
C LEU A 258 -13.74 -6.16 10.12
N LEU A 259 -14.61 -5.16 9.91
CA LEU A 259 -15.12 -4.28 10.96
C LEU A 259 -16.10 -5.00 11.91
N MET A 260 -16.81 -6.01 11.39
CA MET A 260 -17.80 -6.80 12.18
C MET A 260 -17.16 -7.98 12.94
N ARG A 261 -15.89 -8.23 12.71
CA ARG A 261 -15.11 -9.27 13.36
C ARG A 261 -14.43 -8.78 14.63
#